data_f56703bbfd0709bb3dcbd9f7636c0bfc
#
_entry.id   f56703bbfd0709bb3dcbd9f7636c0bfc
#
_cell.length_a   1.000
_cell.length_b   1.000
_cell.length_c   1.000
_cell.angle_alpha   90.00
_cell.angle_beta   90.00
_cell.angle_gamma   90.00
#
_symmetry.space_group_name_H-M   'P 1'
#
loop_
_entity.id
_entity.type
_entity.pdbx_description
1 polymer ?
#
loop_
_entity_poly.entity_id
_entity_poly.type
_entity_poly.pdbx_seq_one_letter_code
_entity_poly.pdbx_strand_id
1 'polypeptide(L)'
;LMPHPGEANPPLFVKGSGAEAEPFRSEPDPKQHVIADVFKIINDPFVGKLGIFRVYQGTVKKDTQLFVDDGKKPFKVAHLFKMKGKDHVEIAQAIPGDIAAVAKIDELHFDAVLHDSHDEDQIHLAPLDFPKPMFGLAVAAASKGHEQKLSIALHKLAEEDPTFRVRTDPETS
;
A
#
# COMPACT_ATOMS: atom_id res chain seq x y z
N LEU A 1 10.26 -24.24 -11.95
CA LEU A 1 9.83 -23.16 -12.84
C LEU A 1 8.83 -22.30 -12.08
N MET A 2 9.08 -21.00 -11.99
CA MET A 2 8.13 -20.06 -11.39
C MET A 2 7.09 -19.70 -12.44
N PRO A 3 5.78 -19.69 -12.12
CA PRO A 3 4.75 -19.33 -13.08
C PRO A 3 4.87 -17.85 -13.48
N HIS A 4 4.52 -17.56 -14.71
CA HIS A 4 4.35 -16.18 -15.19
C HIS A 4 3.20 -15.51 -14.41
N PRO A 5 3.21 -14.19 -14.16
CA PRO A 5 2.13 -13.49 -13.45
C PRO A 5 0.72 -13.74 -14.01
N GLY A 6 0.58 -13.97 -15.31
CA GLY A 6 -0.69 -14.34 -15.95
C GLY A 6 -1.14 -15.80 -15.71
N GLU A 7 -0.22 -16.66 -15.24
CA GLU A 7 -0.49 -18.07 -14.92
C GLU A 7 -0.62 -18.31 -13.41
N ALA A 8 -0.17 -17.35 -12.61
CA ALA A 8 -0.27 -17.41 -11.15
C ALA A 8 -1.71 -17.09 -10.69
N ASN A 9 -2.04 -17.53 -9.48
CA ASN A 9 -3.28 -17.09 -8.84
C ASN A 9 -3.12 -15.63 -8.39
N PRO A 10 -3.77 -14.64 -9.06
CA PRO A 10 -3.80 -13.29 -8.57
C PRO A 10 -4.55 -13.24 -7.23
N PRO A 11 -4.34 -12.20 -6.39
CA PRO A 11 -5.17 -12.01 -5.22
C PRO A 11 -6.63 -11.82 -5.62
N LEU A 12 -7.51 -12.13 -4.71
CA LEU A 12 -8.94 -11.96 -4.94
C LEU A 12 -9.31 -10.48 -4.82
N PHE A 13 -9.46 -9.82 -5.95
CA PHE A 13 -10.07 -8.50 -6.02
C PHE A 13 -11.59 -8.62 -6.03
N VAL A 14 -12.25 -7.63 -5.48
CA VAL A 14 -13.69 -7.46 -5.52
C VAL A 14 -14.02 -6.05 -6.05
N LYS A 15 -15.04 -5.93 -6.86
CA LYS A 15 -15.56 -4.65 -7.36
C LYS A 15 -16.92 -4.39 -6.73
N GLY A 16 -17.09 -3.20 -6.15
CA GLY A 16 -18.29 -2.83 -5.41
C GLY A 16 -18.12 -2.97 -3.90
N SER A 17 -19.19 -2.69 -3.16
CA SER A 17 -19.20 -2.68 -1.70
C SER A 17 -20.33 -3.52 -1.11
N GLY A 18 -20.07 -4.12 0.06
CA GLY A 18 -21.06 -4.87 0.82
C GLY A 18 -21.57 -6.13 0.10
N ALA A 19 -22.89 -6.35 0.13
CA ALA A 19 -23.53 -7.55 -0.45
C ALA A 19 -23.57 -7.56 -2.00
N GLU A 20 -23.26 -6.43 -2.64
CA GLU A 20 -23.24 -6.28 -4.11
C GLU A 20 -21.80 -6.39 -4.66
N ALA A 21 -20.82 -6.68 -3.81
CA ALA A 21 -19.44 -6.84 -4.26
C ALA A 21 -19.30 -8.11 -5.10
N GLU A 22 -18.78 -7.96 -6.31
CA GLU A 22 -18.53 -9.05 -7.26
C GLU A 22 -17.04 -9.36 -7.36
N PRO A 23 -16.65 -10.65 -7.53
CA PRO A 23 -15.27 -10.99 -7.79
C PRO A 23 -14.76 -10.31 -9.06
N PHE A 24 -13.61 -9.64 -8.95
CA PHE A 24 -12.94 -8.99 -10.08
C PHE A 24 -11.61 -9.70 -10.36
N ARG A 25 -11.35 -9.99 -11.61
CA ARG A 25 -10.10 -10.59 -12.06
C ARG A 25 -9.34 -9.61 -12.95
N SER A 26 -8.17 -9.18 -12.51
CA SER A 26 -7.27 -8.37 -13.32
C SER A 26 -6.70 -9.18 -14.49
N GLU A 27 -6.55 -8.53 -15.64
CA GLU A 27 -5.89 -9.10 -16.81
C GLU A 27 -4.48 -8.54 -16.93
N PRO A 28 -3.43 -9.37 -17.09
CA PRO A 28 -2.05 -8.91 -17.15
C PRO A 28 -1.71 -8.28 -18.52
N ASP A 29 -2.53 -7.33 -18.97
CA ASP A 29 -2.33 -6.56 -20.19
C ASP A 29 -1.74 -5.18 -19.83
N PRO A 30 -0.51 -4.84 -20.30
CA PRO A 30 0.13 -3.55 -20.02
C PRO A 30 -0.55 -2.34 -20.69
N LYS A 31 -1.53 -2.56 -21.57
CA LYS A 31 -2.25 -1.48 -22.27
C LYS A 31 -3.58 -1.08 -21.61
N GLN A 32 -4.04 -1.86 -20.65
CA GLN A 32 -5.24 -1.55 -19.90
C GLN A 32 -5.00 -0.52 -18.81
N HIS A 33 -6.04 -0.09 -18.11
CA HIS A 33 -5.93 0.74 -16.92
C HIS A 33 -5.11 0.05 -15.84
N VAL A 34 -4.40 0.85 -15.06
CA VAL A 34 -3.55 0.34 -13.99
C VAL A 34 -4.40 -0.25 -12.88
N ILE A 35 -4.04 -1.45 -12.44
CA ILE A 35 -4.45 -2.05 -11.17
C ILE A 35 -3.19 -2.59 -10.50
N ALA A 36 -2.91 -2.06 -9.32
CA ALA A 36 -1.78 -2.49 -8.50
C ALA A 36 -2.19 -2.51 -7.02
N ASP A 37 -1.54 -3.35 -6.25
CA ASP A 37 -1.79 -3.53 -4.82
C ASP A 37 -0.57 -3.17 -4.01
N VAL A 38 -0.76 -2.33 -2.98
CA VAL A 38 0.26 -1.94 -2.01
C VAL A 38 0.32 -2.98 -0.90
N PHE A 39 1.23 -3.92 -0.99
CA PHE A 39 1.35 -5.01 -0.02
C PHE A 39 2.34 -4.72 1.11
N LYS A 40 3.08 -3.61 1.07
CA LYS A 40 4.02 -3.24 2.12
C LYS A 40 4.27 -1.74 2.17
N ILE A 41 4.28 -1.20 3.39
CA ILE A 41 4.74 0.16 3.70
C ILE A 41 6.07 0.07 4.44
N ILE A 42 7.01 0.94 4.10
CA ILE A 42 8.29 1.11 4.80
C ILE A 42 8.48 2.61 5.06
N ASN A 43 8.81 2.98 6.28
CA ASN A 43 9.22 4.34 6.63
C ASN A 43 10.76 4.42 6.64
N ASP A 44 11.32 4.74 5.48
CA ASP A 44 12.76 4.92 5.32
C ASP A 44 13.20 6.29 5.88
N PRO A 45 14.26 6.35 6.70
CA PRO A 45 14.71 7.60 7.31
C PRO A 45 15.23 8.64 6.31
N PHE A 46 15.64 8.25 5.12
CA PHE A 46 16.21 9.12 4.09
C PHE A 46 15.21 9.45 2.98
N VAL A 47 14.45 8.46 2.53
CA VAL A 47 13.51 8.61 1.42
C VAL A 47 12.10 8.96 1.89
N GLY A 48 11.79 8.65 3.14
CA GLY A 48 10.46 8.83 3.73
C GLY A 48 9.58 7.59 3.53
N LYS A 49 8.27 7.78 3.53
CA LYS A 49 7.31 6.70 3.35
C LYS A 49 7.42 6.11 1.94
N LEU A 50 7.67 4.81 1.87
CA LEU A 50 7.71 4.00 0.65
C LEU A 50 6.51 3.06 0.63
N GLY A 51 5.69 3.14 -0.40
CA GLY A 51 4.66 2.15 -0.69
C GLY A 51 5.16 1.17 -1.74
N ILE A 52 5.32 -0.10 -1.35
CA ILE A 52 5.75 -1.18 -2.25
C ILE A 52 4.50 -1.87 -2.77
N PHE A 53 4.37 -1.92 -4.08
CA PHE A 53 3.19 -2.45 -4.76
C PHE A 53 3.55 -3.43 -5.87
N ARG A 54 2.61 -4.29 -6.21
CA ARG A 54 2.68 -5.16 -7.37
C ARG A 54 1.69 -4.73 -8.42
N VAL A 55 2.15 -4.63 -9.67
CA VAL A 55 1.29 -4.33 -10.81
C VAL A 55 0.63 -5.61 -11.29
N TYR A 56 -0.69 -5.61 -11.42
CA TYR A 56 -1.48 -6.73 -11.94
C TYR A 56 -2.01 -6.45 -13.35
N GLN A 57 -2.27 -5.18 -13.65
CA GLN A 57 -2.82 -4.73 -14.92
C GLN A 57 -2.27 -3.34 -15.25
N GLY A 58 -2.15 -3.01 -16.53
CA GLY A 58 -1.69 -1.70 -16.97
C GLY A 58 -0.20 -1.49 -16.83
N THR A 59 0.25 -0.25 -17.04
CA THR A 59 1.66 0.15 -16.93
C THR A 59 1.80 1.41 -16.09
N VAL A 60 2.56 1.34 -15.00
CA VAL A 60 2.92 2.50 -14.19
C VAL A 60 4.22 3.09 -14.72
N LYS A 61 4.23 4.40 -15.00
CA LYS A 61 5.40 5.15 -15.45
C LYS A 61 5.62 6.36 -14.55
N LYS A 62 6.79 6.99 -14.69
CA LYS A 62 6.98 8.33 -14.15
C LYS A 62 5.91 9.27 -14.71
N ASP A 63 5.43 10.17 -13.89
CA ASP A 63 4.37 11.14 -14.20
C ASP A 63 2.95 10.53 -14.36
N THR A 64 2.77 9.22 -14.25
CA THR A 64 1.42 8.61 -14.17
C THR A 64 0.68 9.19 -12.96
N GLN A 65 -0.60 9.51 -13.16
CA GLN A 65 -1.50 9.90 -12.08
C GLN A 65 -2.22 8.64 -11.60
N LEU A 66 -2.13 8.37 -10.29
CA LEU A 66 -2.76 7.20 -9.67
C LEU A 66 -3.68 7.65 -8.53
N PHE A 67 -4.81 7.03 -8.44
CA PHE A 67 -5.72 7.12 -7.30
C PHE A 67 -5.39 6.02 -6.28
N VAL A 68 -5.72 6.26 -5.03
CA VAL A 68 -5.62 5.30 -3.94
C VAL A 68 -7.03 4.92 -3.55
N ASP A 69 -7.41 3.66 -3.73
CA ASP A 69 -8.77 3.15 -3.49
C ASP A 69 -9.85 4.04 -4.16
N ASP A 70 -10.88 4.45 -3.42
CA ASP A 70 -11.93 5.36 -3.90
C ASP A 70 -11.55 6.84 -3.77
N GLY A 71 -10.28 7.15 -3.64
CA GLY A 71 -9.78 8.51 -3.47
C GLY A 71 -10.06 9.41 -4.68
N LYS A 72 -10.64 10.58 -4.45
CA LYS A 72 -10.99 11.53 -5.53
C LYS A 72 -9.79 12.32 -6.07
N LYS A 73 -8.68 12.34 -5.34
CA LYS A 73 -7.47 13.08 -5.72
C LYS A 73 -6.38 12.12 -6.13
N PRO A 74 -5.91 12.19 -7.38
CA PRO A 74 -4.78 11.39 -7.79
C PRO A 74 -3.47 11.97 -7.24
N PHE A 75 -2.53 11.10 -6.96
CA PHE A 75 -1.14 11.50 -6.78
C PHE A 75 -0.33 11.25 -8.06
N LYS A 76 0.71 12.04 -8.24
CA LYS A 76 1.61 11.91 -9.39
C LYS A 76 2.83 11.08 -9.00
N VAL A 77 3.15 10.05 -9.78
CA VAL A 77 4.36 9.24 -9.60
C VAL A 77 5.58 10.07 -9.98
N ALA A 78 6.24 10.69 -8.99
CA ALA A 78 7.45 11.49 -9.21
C ALA A 78 8.67 10.60 -9.47
N HIS A 79 8.82 9.54 -8.67
CA HIS A 79 9.88 8.55 -8.77
C HIS A 79 9.30 7.16 -8.63
N LEU A 80 9.73 6.26 -9.49
CA LEU A 80 9.37 4.85 -9.49
C LEU A 80 10.63 4.03 -9.23
N PHE A 81 10.60 3.19 -8.21
CA PHE A 81 11.75 2.40 -7.80
C PHE A 81 11.51 0.91 -7.93
N LYS A 82 12.55 0.17 -8.24
CA LYS A 82 12.63 -1.28 -8.05
C LYS A 82 13.45 -1.56 -6.80
N MET A 83 12.89 -2.36 -5.90
CA MET A 83 13.57 -2.76 -4.67
C MET A 83 14.58 -3.87 -4.94
N LYS A 84 15.78 -3.72 -4.38
CA LYS A 84 16.85 -4.72 -4.44
C LYS A 84 17.43 -4.92 -3.04
N GLY A 85 16.78 -5.76 -2.25
CA GLY A 85 17.07 -5.87 -0.82
C GLY A 85 16.74 -4.56 -0.10
N LYS A 86 17.73 -3.93 0.52
CA LYS A 86 17.61 -2.60 1.16
C LYS A 86 17.79 -1.44 0.18
N ASP A 87 18.38 -1.71 -0.99
CA ASP A 87 18.63 -0.69 -1.99
C ASP A 87 17.41 -0.51 -2.89
N HIS A 88 17.30 0.67 -3.47
CA HIS A 88 16.28 1.00 -4.45
C HIS A 88 16.92 1.61 -5.69
N VAL A 89 16.46 1.19 -6.85
CA VAL A 89 16.95 1.64 -8.15
C VAL A 89 15.79 2.27 -8.90
N GLU A 90 15.98 3.50 -9.40
CA GLU A 90 14.96 4.17 -10.21
C GLU A 90 14.75 3.44 -11.54
N ILE A 91 13.48 3.22 -11.89
CA ILE A 91 13.07 2.57 -13.14
C ILE A 91 12.13 3.46 -13.93
N ALA A 92 12.10 3.30 -15.25
CA ALA A 92 11.26 4.11 -16.14
C ALA A 92 9.79 3.69 -16.09
N GLN A 93 9.53 2.41 -15.92
CA GLN A 93 8.18 1.84 -15.90
C GLN A 93 8.12 0.52 -15.13
N ALA A 94 6.92 0.17 -14.68
CA ALA A 94 6.57 -1.13 -14.12
C ALA A 94 5.36 -1.69 -14.89
N ILE A 95 5.44 -2.95 -15.29
CA ILE A 95 4.42 -3.67 -16.08
C ILE A 95 3.79 -4.80 -15.24
N PRO A 96 2.72 -5.45 -15.70
CA PRO A 96 2.08 -6.53 -14.97
C PRO A 96 3.07 -7.62 -14.52
N GLY A 97 3.05 -7.92 -13.22
CA GLY A 97 3.98 -8.83 -12.54
C GLY A 97 5.17 -8.17 -11.88
N ASP A 98 5.51 -6.93 -12.23
CA ASP A 98 6.58 -6.20 -11.55
C ASP A 98 6.17 -5.79 -10.14
N ILE A 99 7.18 -5.77 -9.26
CA ILE A 99 7.13 -5.16 -7.94
C ILE A 99 7.92 -3.87 -7.99
N ALA A 100 7.25 -2.77 -7.67
CA ALA A 100 7.83 -1.44 -7.67
C ALA A 100 7.49 -0.70 -6.37
N ALA A 101 8.09 0.46 -6.18
CA ALA A 101 7.81 1.33 -5.05
C ALA A 101 7.68 2.79 -5.48
N VAL A 102 6.81 3.51 -4.79
CA VAL A 102 6.72 4.97 -4.85
C VAL A 102 6.99 5.57 -3.49
N ALA A 103 7.51 6.80 -3.47
CA ALA A 103 7.93 7.47 -2.25
C ALA A 103 7.12 8.73 -1.98
N LYS A 104 7.02 9.09 -0.69
CA LYS A 104 6.46 10.38 -0.22
C LYS A 104 4.99 10.61 -0.58
N ILE A 105 4.20 9.56 -0.55
CA ILE A 105 2.76 9.61 -0.74
C ILE A 105 2.11 9.25 0.60
N ASP A 106 1.53 10.22 1.27
CA ASP A 106 1.00 10.05 2.63
C ASP A 106 -0.27 9.20 2.66
N GLU A 107 -1.06 9.25 1.59
CA GLU A 107 -2.32 8.52 1.44
C GLU A 107 -2.13 6.99 1.30
N LEU A 108 -0.91 6.53 0.96
CA LEU A 108 -0.66 5.11 0.81
C LEU A 108 -0.77 4.38 2.15
N HIS A 109 -1.41 3.25 2.14
CA HIS A 109 -1.50 2.34 3.27
C HIS A 109 -1.37 0.88 2.81
N PHE A 110 -1.21 -0.02 3.75
CA PHE A 110 -1.21 -1.45 3.48
C PHE A 110 -2.56 -1.86 2.87
N ASP A 111 -2.55 -2.72 1.87
CA ASP A 111 -3.73 -3.25 1.16
C ASP A 111 -4.45 -2.21 0.26
N ALA A 112 -3.84 -1.04 0.03
CA ALA A 112 -4.39 -0.03 -0.87
C ALA A 112 -4.31 -0.48 -2.34
N VAL A 113 -5.38 -0.28 -3.09
CA VAL A 113 -5.42 -0.52 -4.54
C VAL A 113 -5.11 0.77 -5.28
N LEU A 114 -4.16 0.72 -6.20
CA LEU A 114 -3.78 1.83 -7.06
C LEU A 114 -4.36 1.64 -8.45
N HIS A 115 -4.99 2.69 -8.97
CA HIS A 115 -5.55 2.68 -10.33
C HIS A 115 -5.40 4.07 -10.99
N ASP A 116 -5.53 4.15 -12.30
CA ASP A 116 -5.38 5.37 -13.09
C ASP A 116 -6.69 5.85 -13.76
N SER A 117 -7.81 5.18 -13.50
CA SER A 117 -9.11 5.51 -14.07
C SER A 117 -10.22 5.37 -13.03
N HIS A 118 -11.20 6.28 -13.07
CA HIS A 118 -12.44 6.16 -12.29
C HIS A 118 -13.33 4.98 -12.72
N ASP A 119 -13.08 4.35 -13.87
CA ASP A 119 -13.76 3.12 -14.27
C ASP A 119 -13.36 1.94 -13.37
N GLU A 120 -12.21 2.06 -12.70
CA GLU A 120 -11.66 1.09 -11.76
C GLU A 120 -11.88 1.47 -10.28
N ASP A 121 -12.69 2.51 -10.01
CA ASP A 121 -13.14 2.82 -8.66
C ASP A 121 -13.88 1.61 -8.05
N GLN A 122 -13.86 1.51 -6.73
CA GLN A 122 -14.47 0.43 -5.96
C GLN A 122 -13.86 -0.97 -6.18
N ILE A 123 -12.65 -1.05 -6.76
CA ILE A 123 -11.87 -2.29 -6.77
C ILE A 123 -11.02 -2.33 -5.51
N HIS A 124 -11.24 -3.34 -4.68
CA HIS A 124 -10.51 -3.56 -3.43
C HIS A 124 -10.01 -4.99 -3.38
N LEU A 125 -9.01 -5.24 -2.52
CA LEU A 125 -8.65 -6.60 -2.16
C LEU A 125 -9.69 -7.18 -1.20
N ALA A 126 -9.90 -8.49 -1.29
CA ALA A 126 -10.65 -9.19 -0.25
C ALA A 126 -9.90 -9.05 1.09
N PRO A 127 -10.59 -8.64 2.18
CA PRO A 127 -9.92 -8.39 3.46
C PRO A 127 -9.11 -9.59 3.92
N LEU A 128 -7.89 -9.33 4.38
CA LEU A 128 -7.04 -10.33 5.01
C LEU A 128 -7.32 -10.37 6.52
N ASP A 129 -7.65 -11.55 7.03
CA ASP A 129 -7.81 -11.77 8.46
C ASP A 129 -6.44 -11.93 9.12
N PHE A 130 -5.96 -10.87 9.75
CA PHE A 130 -4.77 -10.91 10.57
C PHE A 130 -5.08 -11.42 11.99
N PRO A 131 -4.15 -12.15 12.61
CA PRO A 131 -4.30 -12.57 13.99
C PRO A 131 -4.41 -11.35 14.91
N LYS A 132 -5.26 -11.45 15.92
CA LYS A 132 -5.38 -10.38 16.92
C LYS A 132 -4.09 -10.30 17.74
N PRO A 133 -3.60 -9.08 18.07
CA PRO A 133 -2.46 -8.92 18.96
C PRO A 133 -2.73 -9.62 20.31
N MET A 134 -1.83 -10.50 20.71
CA MET A 134 -1.97 -11.28 21.95
C MET A 134 -1.24 -10.64 23.13
N PHE A 135 -0.38 -9.67 22.88
CA PHE A 135 0.44 -9.03 23.90
C PHE A 135 0.35 -7.51 23.78
N GLY A 136 0.19 -6.83 24.91
CA GLY A 136 0.12 -5.38 24.99
C GLY A 136 1.14 -4.82 25.97
N LEU A 137 1.73 -3.68 25.64
CA LEU A 137 2.64 -2.92 26.50
C LEU A 137 2.11 -1.51 26.68
N ALA A 138 2.14 -1.03 27.91
CA ALA A 138 1.95 0.39 28.18
C ALA A 138 3.28 1.12 27.91
N VAL A 139 3.21 2.21 27.17
CA VAL A 139 4.37 3.06 26.83
C VAL A 139 4.07 4.48 27.24
N ALA A 140 5.11 5.18 27.75
CA ALA A 140 5.05 6.59 28.07
C ALA A 140 6.31 7.29 27.56
N ALA A 141 6.21 8.59 27.28
CA ALA A 141 7.37 9.37 26.88
C ALA A 141 8.35 9.47 28.07
N ALA A 142 9.64 9.24 27.82
CA ALA A 142 10.69 9.30 28.86
C ALA A 142 10.90 10.71 29.44
N SER A 143 10.47 11.76 28.72
CA SER A 143 10.60 13.16 29.15
C SER A 143 9.46 13.99 28.58
N LYS A 144 9.07 15.02 29.33
CA LYS A 144 8.03 15.99 28.92
C LYS A 144 8.40 16.64 27.58
N GLY A 145 7.40 16.77 26.70
CA GLY A 145 7.55 17.34 25.36
C GLY A 145 7.95 16.31 24.27
N HIS A 146 8.13 15.04 24.61
CA HIS A 146 8.39 13.98 23.65
C HIS A 146 7.13 13.17 23.27
N GLU A 147 5.97 13.52 23.82
CA GLU A 147 4.70 12.80 23.60
C GLU A 147 4.32 12.79 22.10
N GLN A 148 4.49 13.93 21.43
CA GLN A 148 4.23 14.02 19.97
C GLN A 148 5.18 13.11 19.17
N LYS A 149 6.47 13.08 19.53
CA LYS A 149 7.45 12.23 18.84
C LYS A 149 7.13 10.76 19.04
N LEU A 150 6.71 10.38 20.26
CA LEU A 150 6.27 9.02 20.56
C LEU A 150 5.05 8.64 19.73
N SER A 151 4.03 9.50 19.70
CA SER A 151 2.82 9.27 18.90
C SER A 151 3.14 9.08 17.42
N ILE A 152 3.95 9.95 16.83
CA ILE A 152 4.38 9.85 15.42
C ILE A 152 5.13 8.54 15.17
N ALA A 153 6.04 8.15 16.08
CA ALA A 153 6.80 6.90 15.93
C ALA A 153 5.89 5.67 16.00
N LEU A 154 4.92 5.64 16.92
CA LEU A 154 3.96 4.56 17.05
C LEU A 154 3.04 4.46 15.82
N HIS A 155 2.61 5.60 15.27
CA HIS A 155 1.79 5.60 14.05
C HIS A 155 2.56 5.05 12.85
N LYS A 156 3.84 5.43 12.70
CA LYS A 156 4.70 4.87 11.64
C LYS A 156 4.85 3.35 11.75
N LEU A 157 5.01 2.83 12.96
CA LEU A 157 5.07 1.39 13.18
C LEU A 157 3.75 0.70 12.82
N ALA A 158 2.61 1.33 13.15
CA ALA A 158 1.29 0.81 12.78
C ALA A 158 1.02 0.84 11.27
N GLU A 159 1.62 1.79 10.53
CA GLU A 159 1.54 1.80 9.06
C GLU A 159 2.35 0.66 8.41
N GLU A 160 3.46 0.25 9.03
CA GLU A 160 4.33 -0.81 8.51
C GLU A 160 3.82 -2.22 8.84
N ASP A 161 3.13 -2.37 9.98
CA ASP A 161 2.65 -3.67 10.46
C ASP A 161 1.14 -3.61 10.73
N PRO A 162 0.31 -4.26 9.90
CA PRO A 162 -1.15 -4.27 10.04
C PRO A 162 -1.63 -5.00 11.32
N THR A 163 -0.75 -5.75 11.99
CA THR A 163 -1.07 -6.39 13.29
C THR A 163 -0.75 -5.51 14.48
N PHE A 164 0.04 -4.45 14.30
CA PHE A 164 0.42 -3.51 15.36
C PHE A 164 -0.71 -2.51 15.62
N ARG A 165 -1.21 -2.47 16.85
CA ARG A 165 -2.32 -1.59 17.23
C ARG A 165 -1.88 -0.63 18.32
N VAL A 166 -2.19 0.65 18.12
CA VAL A 166 -1.99 1.72 19.11
C VAL A 166 -3.35 2.10 19.69
N ARG A 167 -3.42 2.19 21.01
CA ARG A 167 -4.60 2.70 21.73
C ARG A 167 -4.12 3.72 22.75
N THR A 168 -4.85 4.81 22.87
CA THR A 168 -4.67 5.76 23.98
C THR A 168 -5.66 5.38 25.07
N ASP A 169 -5.17 5.25 26.29
CA ASP A 169 -6.00 5.01 27.45
C ASP A 169 -6.54 6.35 27.96
N PRO A 170 -7.88 6.56 27.95
CA PRO A 170 -8.46 7.82 28.39
C PRO A 170 -8.35 8.05 29.91
N GLU A 171 -8.07 7.01 30.70
CA GLU A 171 -7.96 7.12 32.17
C GLU A 171 -6.57 7.53 32.61
N THR A 172 -5.55 7.37 31.78
CA THR A 172 -4.14 7.62 32.10
C THR A 172 -3.49 8.73 31.27
N SER A 173 -4.24 9.40 30.41
CA SER A 173 -3.76 10.48 29.54
C SER A 173 -3.85 11.87 30.15
#